data_0223239c059127234fc737225eaff6ef
#
_entry.id   0223239c059127234fc737225eaff6ef
#
_cell.length_a   1.000
_cell.length_b   1.000
_cell.length_c   1.000
_cell.angle_alpha   90.00
_cell.angle_beta   90.00
_cell.angle_gamma   90.00
#
_symmetry.space_group_name_H-M   'P 1'
#
loop_
_entity.id
_entity.type
_entity.pdbx_description
1 polymer ?
#
loop_
_entity_poly.entity_id
_entity_poly.type
_entity_poly.pdbx_seq_one_letter_code
_entity_poly.pdbx_strand_id
1 'polypeptide(L)'
;MRFKEQIVCASLPASTFANATMNKLLFNKLSHGKQYLYATTIIMVVSIFCFFLSGFLGYKVVAFILLFIVSLLAITFDILPVLLSAALSAFIWNFFFIPPRFTFHIESTEDIILLVMYFVIAMINGVLTYKIRQIEKASRIKEERANSVKLYNTILNSLSHELRTPIAAIIGAADNLQSNNELSREDEQQLIEEISKASLRLNQQVENLLNISRLESGHIKPKNDWCDLSELIYDVVKRVEEINPERKVHINVNHDLPLCRLDKGMLDQVIYNLLNNAANHTSSNARIDIYATCHVDLLNIIIEDEGQGFKSTDFHRVFDKFSRSASVKSNGSGLGLSIVKGFTEALGGSVELEKSNSSGSRFVISIPVKTSFIKVLDE
;
A
#
# COMPACT_ATOMS: atom_id res chain seq x y z
N MET A 1 -15.91 41.69 -4.45
CA MET A 1 -16.17 40.61 -3.47
C MET A 1 -15.26 39.42 -3.78
N ARG A 2 -13.97 39.56 -3.54
CA ARG A 2 -12.91 38.52 -3.66
C ARG A 2 -12.07 38.68 -2.41
N PHE A 3 -12.19 37.78 -1.43
CA PHE A 3 -11.25 37.57 -0.31
C PHE A 3 -11.97 36.68 0.71
N LYS A 4 -11.97 35.35 0.48
CA LYS A 4 -12.29 34.37 1.54
C LYS A 4 -12.06 32.92 1.08
N GLU A 5 -10.89 32.60 0.54
CA GLU A 5 -10.51 31.18 0.31
C GLU A 5 -8.99 31.01 0.36
N GLN A 6 -8.37 31.43 1.42
CA GLN A 6 -6.91 31.18 1.63
C GLN A 6 -6.54 31.17 3.11
N ILE A 7 -7.27 30.49 3.95
CA ILE A 7 -6.80 30.16 5.32
C ILE A 7 -7.48 28.86 5.77
N VAL A 8 -7.11 27.71 5.25
CA VAL A 8 -7.35 26.39 5.88
C VAL A 8 -6.21 25.42 5.53
N CYS A 9 -4.98 25.90 5.61
CA CYS A 9 -3.82 25.00 5.47
C CYS A 9 -2.68 25.39 6.41
N ALA A 10 -2.98 25.68 7.68
CA ALA A 10 -1.92 25.90 8.67
C ALA A 10 -2.48 25.79 10.09
N SER A 11 -2.73 24.58 10.57
CA SER A 11 -2.66 24.29 12.03
C SER A 11 -2.79 22.78 12.29
N LEU A 12 -1.83 21.99 11.82
CA LEU A 12 -1.52 20.72 12.48
C LEU A 12 -0.43 21.04 13.52
N PRO A 13 -0.67 20.80 14.81
CA PRO A 13 0.30 21.12 15.83
C PRO A 13 1.57 20.28 15.63
N ALA A 14 2.71 20.95 15.63
CA ALA A 14 4.05 20.37 15.51
C ALA A 14 4.34 19.23 16.51
N SER A 15 3.53 19.13 17.58
CA SER A 15 3.56 18.05 18.56
C SER A 15 3.16 16.68 18.01
N THR A 16 2.32 16.61 16.98
CA THR A 16 1.87 15.33 16.38
C THR A 16 2.95 14.70 15.49
N PHE A 17 3.76 15.51 14.81
CA PHE A 17 4.90 15.02 14.00
C PHE A 17 6.07 14.57 14.86
N ALA A 18 6.38 15.29 15.95
CA ALA A 18 7.46 14.93 16.88
C ALA A 18 7.16 13.61 17.62
N ASN A 19 5.90 13.39 18.02
CA ASN A 19 5.50 12.16 18.71
C ASN A 19 5.43 10.94 17.78
N ALA A 20 5.02 11.09 16.53
CA ALA A 20 4.95 9.99 15.58
C ALA A 20 6.36 9.52 15.13
N THR A 21 7.31 10.43 14.97
CA THR A 21 8.70 10.11 14.62
C THR A 21 9.49 9.59 15.80
N MET A 22 9.28 10.11 17.00
CA MET A 22 9.97 9.67 18.23
C MET A 22 9.49 8.27 18.68
N ASN A 23 8.20 7.95 18.55
CA ASN A 23 7.68 6.60 18.83
C ASN A 23 8.11 5.55 17.79
N LYS A 24 8.42 5.95 16.56
CA LYS A 24 8.90 5.04 15.50
C LYS A 24 10.40 4.74 15.60
N LEU A 25 11.18 5.64 16.21
CA LEU A 25 12.64 5.53 16.32
C LEU A 25 13.10 4.82 17.61
N LEU A 26 12.31 4.79 18.67
CA LEU A 26 12.80 4.31 19.97
C LEU A 26 12.31 2.91 20.38
N PHE A 27 11.19 2.40 19.89
CA PHE A 27 10.72 1.07 20.34
C PHE A 27 9.97 0.30 19.24
N ASN A 28 10.73 -0.28 18.32
CA ASN A 28 10.30 -1.47 17.59
C ASN A 28 9.81 -2.49 18.66
N LYS A 29 8.60 -3.02 18.53
CA LYS A 29 7.92 -3.90 19.51
C LYS A 29 8.90 -4.79 20.28
N LEU A 30 9.38 -4.31 21.44
CA LEU A 30 10.17 -5.11 22.37
C LEU A 30 9.28 -6.29 22.81
N SER A 31 9.81 -7.51 22.78
CA SER A 31 9.07 -8.66 23.32
C SER A 31 8.66 -8.37 24.77
N HIS A 32 7.49 -8.86 25.18
CA HIS A 32 6.93 -8.60 26.50
C HIS A 32 7.96 -8.78 27.63
N GLY A 33 8.81 -9.84 27.57
CA GLY A 33 9.86 -10.07 28.56
C GLY A 33 10.92 -8.96 28.65
N LYS A 34 11.29 -8.35 27.52
CA LYS A 34 12.25 -7.25 27.50
C LYS A 34 11.69 -5.96 28.10
N GLN A 35 10.38 -5.72 27.99
CA GLN A 35 9.73 -4.56 28.60
C GLN A 35 9.82 -4.60 30.13
N TYR A 36 9.62 -5.76 30.77
CA TYR A 36 9.79 -5.93 32.22
C TYR A 36 11.23 -5.64 32.63
N LEU A 37 12.19 -6.18 31.88
CA LEU A 37 13.62 -5.99 32.21
C LEU A 37 14.00 -4.51 32.15
N TYR A 38 13.66 -3.81 31.06
CA TYR A 38 14.00 -2.40 30.91
C TYR A 38 13.30 -1.51 31.94
N ALA A 39 12.01 -1.75 32.20
CA ALA A 39 11.24 -0.95 33.14
C ALA A 39 11.79 -1.10 34.57
N THR A 40 12.10 -2.33 35.00
CA THR A 40 12.69 -2.58 36.33
C THR A 40 14.13 -2.03 36.43
N THR A 41 14.94 -2.20 35.38
CA THR A 41 16.32 -1.66 35.35
C THR A 41 16.35 -0.13 35.47
N ILE A 42 15.47 0.57 34.76
CA ILE A 42 15.39 2.03 34.84
C ILE A 42 15.03 2.47 36.26
N ILE A 43 14.04 1.86 36.91
CA ILE A 43 13.68 2.18 38.29
C ILE A 43 14.85 1.94 39.24
N MET A 44 15.57 0.79 39.09
CA MET A 44 16.74 0.49 39.93
C MET A 44 17.85 1.53 39.77
N VAL A 45 18.21 1.88 38.53
CA VAL A 45 19.25 2.87 38.24
C VAL A 45 18.89 4.23 38.83
N VAL A 46 17.65 4.69 38.64
CA VAL A 46 17.21 5.99 39.21
C VAL A 46 17.18 5.93 40.73
N SER A 47 16.73 4.83 41.32
CA SER A 47 16.71 4.67 42.78
C SER A 47 18.11 4.69 43.38
N ILE A 48 19.08 4.01 42.75
CA ILE A 48 20.51 4.05 43.18
C ILE A 48 21.05 5.46 43.07
N PHE A 49 20.78 6.16 41.95
CA PHE A 49 21.21 7.56 41.79
C PHE A 49 20.62 8.46 42.87
N CYS A 50 19.33 8.36 43.15
CA CYS A 50 18.68 9.12 44.23
C CYS A 50 19.26 8.77 45.62
N PHE A 51 19.66 7.49 45.84
CA PHE A 51 20.28 7.09 47.12
C PHE A 51 21.61 7.79 47.38
N PHE A 52 22.47 7.93 46.37
CA PHE A 52 23.73 8.68 46.51
C PHE A 52 23.48 10.18 46.74
N LEU A 53 22.38 10.73 46.19
CA LEU A 53 22.00 12.12 46.40
C LEU A 53 21.14 12.36 47.65
N SER A 54 20.85 11.30 48.43
CA SER A 54 19.90 11.36 49.56
C SER A 54 20.35 12.32 50.69
N GLY A 55 21.62 12.74 50.70
CA GLY A 55 22.13 13.80 51.60
C GLY A 55 21.65 15.22 51.22
N PHE A 56 21.30 15.44 49.95
CA PHE A 56 20.81 16.73 49.44
C PHE A 56 19.32 16.71 49.16
N LEU A 57 18.80 15.56 48.75
CA LEU A 57 17.39 15.36 48.38
C LEU A 57 16.61 14.84 49.59
N GLY A 58 15.58 15.56 49.99
CA GLY A 58 14.63 15.03 50.98
C GLY A 58 13.92 13.82 50.43
N TYR A 59 13.60 12.83 51.27
CA TYR A 59 12.96 11.57 50.88
C TYR A 59 11.60 11.80 50.17
N LYS A 60 10.88 12.87 50.47
CA LYS A 60 9.64 13.26 49.79
C LYS A 60 9.91 13.65 48.30
N VAL A 61 11.03 14.31 47.99
CA VAL A 61 11.44 14.67 46.64
C VAL A 61 11.75 13.40 45.82
N VAL A 62 12.39 12.42 46.44
CA VAL A 62 12.68 11.13 45.79
C VAL A 62 11.40 10.44 45.36
N ALA A 63 10.32 10.48 46.18
CA ALA A 63 9.02 9.92 45.78
C ALA A 63 8.48 10.55 44.49
N PHE A 64 8.55 11.88 44.37
CA PHE A 64 8.11 12.57 43.14
C PHE A 64 8.96 12.23 41.92
N ILE A 65 10.29 12.10 42.08
CA ILE A 65 11.17 11.67 40.98
C ILE A 65 10.79 10.27 40.51
N LEU A 66 10.65 9.31 41.42
CA LEU A 66 10.27 7.94 41.08
C LEU A 66 8.88 7.88 40.43
N LEU A 67 7.90 8.63 40.95
CA LEU A 67 6.56 8.72 40.38
C LEU A 67 6.60 9.31 38.95
N PHE A 68 7.41 10.35 38.73
CA PHE A 68 7.61 10.93 37.41
C PHE A 68 8.20 9.94 36.42
N ILE A 69 9.21 9.16 36.83
CA ILE A 69 9.78 8.10 35.99
C ILE A 69 8.76 7.01 35.67
N VAL A 70 7.97 6.58 36.67
CA VAL A 70 6.87 5.60 36.43
C VAL A 70 5.86 6.16 35.41
N SER A 71 5.53 7.45 35.49
CA SER A 71 4.65 8.12 34.53
C SER A 71 5.25 8.14 33.11
N LEU A 72 6.56 8.36 32.97
CA LEU A 72 7.25 8.29 31.67
C LEU A 72 7.27 6.85 31.12
N LEU A 73 7.50 5.86 31.98
CA LEU A 73 7.44 4.45 31.60
C LEU A 73 6.02 4.05 31.13
N ALA A 74 4.97 4.62 31.71
CA ALA A 74 3.60 4.40 31.29
C ALA A 74 3.33 4.85 29.84
N ILE A 75 4.06 5.85 29.32
CA ILE A 75 3.93 6.29 27.93
C ILE A 75 4.56 5.29 26.96
N THR A 76 5.58 4.55 27.37
CA THR A 76 6.37 3.68 26.48
C THR A 76 6.05 2.19 26.56
N PHE A 77 5.80 1.67 27.76
CA PHE A 77 5.59 0.24 28.03
C PHE A 77 4.12 -0.12 28.25
N ASP A 78 3.82 -1.42 28.21
CA ASP A 78 2.48 -1.95 28.50
C ASP A 78 2.12 -1.80 29.96
N ILE A 79 0.82 -1.97 30.30
CA ILE A 79 0.29 -1.69 31.64
C ILE A 79 0.95 -2.56 32.73
N LEU A 80 1.18 -3.86 32.48
CA LEU A 80 1.72 -4.78 33.48
C LEU A 80 3.16 -4.47 33.89
N PRO A 81 4.12 -4.23 32.97
CA PRO A 81 5.46 -3.74 33.31
C PRO A 81 5.46 -2.43 34.11
N VAL A 82 4.55 -1.52 33.80
CA VAL A 82 4.42 -0.23 34.49
C VAL A 82 3.90 -0.42 35.93
N LEU A 83 2.88 -1.25 36.12
CA LEU A 83 2.35 -1.57 37.45
C LEU A 83 3.42 -2.24 38.33
N LEU A 84 4.19 -3.18 37.74
CA LEU A 84 5.32 -3.80 38.46
C LEU A 84 6.37 -2.76 38.86
N SER A 85 6.71 -1.85 37.95
CA SER A 85 7.66 -0.78 38.22
C SER A 85 7.17 0.20 39.29
N ALA A 86 5.88 0.50 39.30
CA ALA A 86 5.26 1.32 40.31
C ALA A 86 5.31 0.65 41.69
N ALA A 87 4.96 -0.64 41.77
CA ALA A 87 5.06 -1.40 42.99
C ALA A 87 6.52 -1.47 43.50
N LEU A 88 7.47 -1.79 42.61
CA LEU A 88 8.90 -1.88 42.94
C LEU A 88 9.44 -0.53 43.44
N SER A 89 9.11 0.56 42.77
CA SER A 89 9.56 1.90 43.14
C SER A 89 9.00 2.34 44.49
N ALA A 90 7.76 2.01 44.80
CA ALA A 90 7.14 2.28 46.11
C ALA A 90 7.82 1.46 47.25
N PHE A 91 8.11 0.18 46.99
CA PHE A 91 8.86 -0.64 47.96
C PHE A 91 10.27 -0.12 48.20
N ILE A 92 11.00 0.26 47.14
CA ILE A 92 12.35 0.85 47.27
C ILE A 92 12.28 2.15 48.02
N TRP A 93 11.32 3.03 47.69
CA TRP A 93 11.17 4.30 48.38
C TRP A 93 10.86 4.12 49.89
N ASN A 94 9.93 3.23 50.24
CA ASN A 94 9.61 2.93 51.63
C ASN A 94 10.84 2.40 52.39
N PHE A 95 11.56 1.41 51.89
CA PHE A 95 12.62 0.74 52.57
C PHE A 95 13.92 1.56 52.70
N PHE A 96 14.30 2.24 51.64
CA PHE A 96 15.62 2.94 51.61
C PHE A 96 15.55 4.43 51.97
N PHE A 97 14.40 5.08 51.87
CA PHE A 97 14.33 6.52 51.99
C PHE A 97 13.48 7.03 53.15
N ILE A 98 12.37 6.34 53.52
CA ILE A 98 11.52 6.76 54.65
C ILE A 98 12.22 6.46 55.95
N PRO A 99 12.34 7.42 56.90
CA PRO A 99 12.83 7.12 58.24
C PRO A 99 11.80 6.31 59.08
N PRO A 100 12.24 5.32 59.91
CA PRO A 100 13.61 4.80 60.03
C PRO A 100 14.00 3.92 58.83
N ARG A 101 15.15 4.24 58.20
CA ARG A 101 15.62 3.53 56.98
C ARG A 101 15.88 2.04 57.27
N PHE A 102 15.80 1.23 56.21
CA PHE A 102 15.98 -0.22 56.24
C PHE A 102 14.90 -1.00 57.01
N THR A 103 13.74 -0.36 57.22
CA THR A 103 12.57 -0.98 57.84
C THR A 103 11.34 -0.69 56.97
N PHE A 104 10.32 -1.49 57.11
CA PHE A 104 9.00 -1.23 56.48
C PHE A 104 8.04 -0.52 57.43
N HIS A 105 8.51 -0.16 58.63
CA HIS A 105 7.71 0.55 59.63
C HIS A 105 7.67 2.06 59.29
N ILE A 106 6.48 2.61 59.24
CA ILE A 106 6.24 4.02 58.97
C ILE A 106 5.66 4.67 60.24
N GLU A 107 6.40 5.57 60.86
CA GLU A 107 5.98 6.20 62.11
C GLU A 107 5.04 7.38 61.87
N SER A 108 5.21 8.10 60.75
CA SER A 108 4.42 9.27 60.44
C SER A 108 3.15 8.96 59.65
N THR A 109 2.01 9.48 60.12
CA THR A 109 0.74 9.42 59.42
C THR A 109 0.82 10.11 58.03
N GLU A 110 1.64 11.15 57.90
CA GLU A 110 1.85 11.84 56.64
C GLU A 110 2.51 10.93 55.60
N ASP A 111 3.49 10.12 56.02
CA ASP A 111 4.21 9.21 55.11
C ASP A 111 3.35 8.03 54.67
N ILE A 112 2.44 7.57 55.53
CA ILE A 112 1.41 6.59 55.15
C ILE A 112 0.49 7.15 54.04
N ILE A 113 0.02 8.37 54.24
CA ILE A 113 -0.85 9.04 53.25
C ILE A 113 -0.09 9.22 51.93
N LEU A 114 1.18 9.66 51.98
CA LEU A 114 2.03 9.83 50.78
C LEU A 114 2.21 8.52 50.03
N LEU A 115 2.44 7.41 50.75
CA LEU A 115 2.58 6.07 50.13
C LEU A 115 1.27 5.62 49.45
N VAL A 116 0.13 5.81 50.12
CA VAL A 116 -1.19 5.52 49.51
C VAL A 116 -1.43 6.37 48.29
N MET A 117 -1.17 7.67 48.37
CA MET A 117 -1.32 8.60 47.21
C MET A 117 -0.38 8.23 46.08
N TYR A 118 0.82 7.77 46.37
CA TYR A 118 1.77 7.30 45.36
C TYR A 118 1.15 6.16 44.49
N PHE A 119 0.58 5.13 45.14
CA PHE A 119 -0.08 4.05 44.45
C PHE A 119 -1.33 4.48 43.69
N VAL A 120 -2.13 5.36 44.27
CA VAL A 120 -3.34 5.91 43.60
C VAL A 120 -2.97 6.64 42.33
N ILE A 121 -1.97 7.55 42.38
CA ILE A 121 -1.52 8.32 41.22
C ILE A 121 -0.90 7.39 40.17
N ALA A 122 -0.06 6.43 40.55
CA ALA A 122 0.55 5.48 39.66
C ALA A 122 -0.52 4.62 38.94
N MET A 123 -1.56 4.18 39.66
CA MET A 123 -2.67 3.40 39.10
C MET A 123 -3.49 4.25 38.13
N ILE A 124 -3.85 5.49 38.49
CA ILE A 124 -4.60 6.42 37.63
C ILE A 124 -3.83 6.66 36.32
N ASN A 125 -2.52 6.95 36.42
CA ASN A 125 -1.67 7.17 35.24
C ASN A 125 -1.63 5.93 34.34
N GLY A 126 -1.49 4.74 34.90
CA GLY A 126 -1.49 3.48 34.15
C GLY A 126 -2.81 3.25 33.40
N VAL A 127 -3.93 3.39 34.11
CA VAL A 127 -5.29 3.22 33.53
C VAL A 127 -5.59 4.27 32.47
N LEU A 128 -5.23 5.53 32.73
CA LEU A 128 -5.47 6.61 31.78
C LEU A 128 -4.69 6.41 30.49
N THR A 129 -3.39 6.08 30.60
CA THR A 129 -2.53 5.83 29.43
C THR A 129 -3.03 4.62 28.62
N TYR A 130 -3.45 3.55 29.29
CA TYR A 130 -4.04 2.39 28.64
C TYR A 130 -5.31 2.77 27.86
N LYS A 131 -6.18 3.58 28.48
CA LYS A 131 -7.45 4.02 27.85
C LYS A 131 -7.18 4.92 26.63
N ILE A 132 -6.23 5.83 26.72
CA ILE A 132 -5.81 6.69 25.60
C ILE A 132 -5.33 5.82 24.42
N ARG A 133 -4.45 4.85 24.66
CA ARG A 133 -3.94 3.95 23.61
C ARG A 133 -5.06 3.12 22.96
N GLN A 134 -6.04 2.67 23.73
CA GLN A 134 -7.20 1.95 23.20
C GLN A 134 -8.04 2.84 22.26
N ILE A 135 -8.27 4.09 22.66
CA ILE A 135 -9.01 5.05 21.85
C ILE A 135 -8.24 5.38 20.55
N GLU A 136 -6.93 5.62 20.63
CA GLU A 136 -6.10 5.86 19.45
C GLU A 136 -6.10 4.69 18.48
N LYS A 137 -5.99 3.45 19.00
CA LYS A 137 -6.05 2.23 18.18
C LYS A 137 -7.41 2.08 17.49
N ALA A 138 -8.50 2.31 18.23
CA ALA A 138 -9.85 2.26 17.67
C ALA A 138 -10.09 3.35 16.62
N SER A 139 -9.54 4.56 16.84
CA SER A 139 -9.61 5.67 15.90
C SER A 139 -8.87 5.36 14.59
N ARG A 140 -7.66 4.81 14.67
CA ARG A 140 -6.89 4.38 13.47
C ARG A 140 -7.65 3.35 12.65
N ILE A 141 -8.21 2.32 13.30
CA ILE A 141 -8.99 1.29 12.60
C ILE A 141 -10.22 1.90 11.92
N LYS A 142 -10.89 2.85 12.56
CA LYS A 142 -12.02 3.56 11.96
C LYS A 142 -11.61 4.40 10.76
N GLU A 143 -10.48 5.10 10.86
CA GLU A 143 -9.94 5.91 9.77
C GLU A 143 -9.53 5.04 8.57
N GLU A 144 -8.85 3.92 8.80
CA GLU A 144 -8.50 2.96 7.75
C GLU A 144 -9.74 2.41 7.04
N ARG A 145 -10.79 2.06 7.81
CA ARG A 145 -12.08 1.61 7.23
C ARG A 145 -12.78 2.72 6.45
N ALA A 146 -12.81 3.94 6.97
CA ALA A 146 -13.42 5.08 6.29
C ALA A 146 -12.70 5.39 4.96
N ASN A 147 -11.37 5.33 4.96
CA ASN A 147 -10.55 5.51 3.76
C ASN A 147 -10.80 4.39 2.73
N SER A 148 -10.92 3.14 3.18
CA SER A 148 -11.27 2.00 2.31
C SER A 148 -12.65 2.17 1.69
N VAL A 149 -13.67 2.57 2.46
CA VAL A 149 -15.03 2.83 1.95
C VAL A 149 -15.05 4.01 0.98
N LYS A 150 -14.31 5.09 1.27
CA LYS A 150 -14.18 6.24 0.38
C LYS A 150 -13.54 5.86 -0.95
N LEU A 151 -12.47 5.08 -0.89
CA LEU A 151 -11.80 4.53 -2.07
C LEU A 151 -12.78 3.67 -2.89
N TYR A 152 -13.49 2.74 -2.24
CA TYR A 152 -14.48 1.87 -2.89
C TYR A 152 -15.59 2.67 -3.59
N ASN A 153 -16.14 3.69 -2.94
CA ASN A 153 -17.15 4.57 -3.55
C ASN A 153 -16.59 5.37 -4.75
N THR A 154 -15.34 5.81 -4.67
CA THR A 154 -14.67 6.49 -5.79
C THR A 154 -14.53 5.53 -6.98
N ILE A 155 -14.14 4.27 -6.71
CA ILE A 155 -14.06 3.19 -7.70
C ILE A 155 -15.42 2.98 -8.38
N LEU A 156 -16.47 2.77 -7.59
CA LEU A 156 -17.81 2.51 -8.13
C LEU A 156 -18.33 3.68 -8.97
N ASN A 157 -18.09 4.91 -8.54
CA ASN A 157 -18.54 6.10 -9.28
C ASN A 157 -17.79 6.25 -10.62
N SER A 158 -16.46 6.10 -10.62
CA SER A 158 -15.65 6.13 -11.85
C SER A 158 -16.07 5.03 -12.81
N LEU A 159 -16.24 3.80 -12.29
CA LEU A 159 -16.65 2.64 -13.07
C LEU A 159 -18.04 2.82 -13.66
N SER A 160 -19.01 3.32 -12.88
CA SER A 160 -20.37 3.58 -13.35
C SER A 160 -20.38 4.56 -14.54
N HIS A 161 -19.51 5.56 -14.50
CA HIS A 161 -19.36 6.51 -15.60
C HIS A 161 -18.74 5.86 -16.84
N GLU A 162 -17.73 5.01 -16.64
CA GLU A 162 -17.02 4.33 -17.74
C GLU A 162 -17.84 3.20 -18.37
N LEU A 163 -18.70 2.52 -17.61
CA LEU A 163 -19.65 1.54 -18.15
C LEU A 163 -20.79 2.21 -18.92
N ARG A 164 -21.25 3.38 -18.48
CA ARG A 164 -22.35 4.10 -19.14
C ARG A 164 -22.02 4.48 -20.57
N THR A 165 -20.79 4.88 -20.85
CA THR A 165 -20.37 5.33 -22.20
C THR A 165 -20.49 4.24 -23.26
N PRO A 166 -19.90 3.03 -23.12
CA PRO A 166 -20.07 1.97 -24.11
C PRO A 166 -21.53 1.46 -24.18
N ILE A 167 -22.25 1.42 -23.06
CA ILE A 167 -23.67 1.05 -23.06
C ILE A 167 -24.48 2.05 -23.88
N ALA A 168 -24.26 3.36 -23.69
CA ALA A 168 -24.95 4.40 -24.47
C ALA A 168 -24.62 4.31 -25.98
N ALA A 169 -23.37 3.99 -26.32
CA ALA A 169 -22.98 3.76 -27.73
C ALA A 169 -23.71 2.55 -28.34
N ILE A 170 -23.79 1.43 -27.59
CA ILE A 170 -24.52 0.23 -28.05
C ILE A 170 -26.00 0.56 -28.27
N ILE A 171 -26.64 1.20 -27.29
CA ILE A 171 -28.07 1.57 -27.38
C ILE A 171 -28.29 2.53 -28.56
N GLY A 172 -27.47 3.58 -28.68
CA GLY A 172 -27.62 4.57 -29.76
C GLY A 172 -27.42 3.98 -31.15
N ALA A 173 -26.46 3.09 -31.35
CA ALA A 173 -26.24 2.40 -32.61
C ALA A 173 -27.37 1.40 -32.90
N ALA A 174 -27.88 0.68 -31.90
CA ALA A 174 -29.01 -0.23 -32.05
C ALA A 174 -30.32 0.51 -32.38
N ASP A 175 -30.58 1.66 -31.71
CA ASP A 175 -31.76 2.50 -31.99
C ASP A 175 -31.69 3.05 -33.41
N ASN A 176 -30.52 3.47 -33.92
CA ASN A 176 -30.34 3.92 -35.28
C ASN A 176 -30.61 2.80 -36.28
N LEU A 177 -30.14 1.58 -36.02
CA LEU A 177 -30.40 0.40 -36.85
C LEU A 177 -31.90 0.04 -36.92
N GLN A 178 -32.65 0.25 -35.82
CA GLN A 178 -34.07 -0.06 -35.76
C GLN A 178 -34.96 1.02 -36.36
N SER A 179 -34.58 2.30 -36.19
CA SER A 179 -35.43 3.46 -36.52
C SER A 179 -35.25 3.95 -37.96
N ASN A 180 -34.18 3.63 -38.62
CA ASN A 180 -33.83 4.20 -39.92
C ASN A 180 -33.87 3.10 -41.00
N ASN A 181 -35.02 3.01 -41.71
CA ASN A 181 -35.23 2.04 -42.79
C ASN A 181 -34.50 2.34 -44.10
N GLU A 182 -33.81 3.52 -44.19
CA GLU A 182 -33.10 3.96 -45.40
C GLU A 182 -31.59 3.95 -45.24
N LEU A 183 -31.04 3.20 -44.29
CA LEU A 183 -29.58 3.09 -44.10
C LEU A 183 -28.92 2.42 -45.31
N SER A 184 -27.79 3.00 -45.72
CA SER A 184 -26.93 2.31 -46.69
C SER A 184 -26.29 1.06 -46.03
N ARG A 185 -25.90 0.08 -46.83
CA ARG A 185 -25.17 -1.11 -46.29
C ARG A 185 -23.89 -0.73 -45.59
N GLU A 186 -23.23 0.35 -46.02
CA GLU A 186 -22.01 0.86 -45.39
C GLU A 186 -22.29 1.45 -44.00
N ASP A 187 -23.37 2.25 -43.87
CA ASP A 187 -23.78 2.81 -42.55
C ASP A 187 -24.25 1.72 -41.61
N GLU A 188 -24.99 0.72 -42.09
CA GLU A 188 -25.39 -0.46 -41.28
C GLU A 188 -24.17 -1.20 -40.75
N GLN A 189 -23.17 -1.44 -41.59
CA GLN A 189 -21.93 -2.10 -41.21
C GLN A 189 -21.11 -1.30 -40.21
N GLN A 190 -21.04 0.03 -40.33
CA GLN A 190 -20.39 0.90 -39.38
C GLN A 190 -21.07 0.85 -38.00
N LEU A 191 -22.40 0.88 -37.94
CA LEU A 191 -23.15 0.78 -36.68
C LEU A 191 -22.94 -0.58 -36.00
N ILE A 192 -22.90 -1.68 -36.77
CA ILE A 192 -22.56 -3.01 -36.23
C ILE A 192 -21.14 -3.07 -35.67
N GLU A 193 -20.19 -2.46 -36.38
CA GLU A 193 -18.81 -2.36 -35.88
C GLU A 193 -18.71 -1.53 -34.60
N GLU A 194 -19.49 -0.43 -34.51
CA GLU A 194 -19.54 0.40 -33.30
C GLU A 194 -20.10 -0.39 -32.11
N ILE A 195 -21.18 -1.16 -32.29
CA ILE A 195 -21.72 -2.05 -31.27
C ILE A 195 -20.69 -3.08 -30.83
N SER A 196 -19.99 -3.70 -31.78
CA SER A 196 -18.96 -4.71 -31.50
C SER A 196 -17.80 -4.11 -30.68
N LYS A 197 -17.26 -2.96 -31.12
CA LYS A 197 -16.19 -2.24 -30.40
C LYS A 197 -16.60 -1.81 -28.99
N ALA A 198 -17.84 -1.30 -28.85
CA ALA A 198 -18.36 -0.89 -27.54
C ALA A 198 -18.57 -2.10 -26.60
N SER A 199 -19.02 -3.24 -27.13
CA SER A 199 -19.19 -4.49 -26.37
C SER A 199 -17.85 -5.05 -25.88
N LEU A 200 -16.81 -5.03 -26.71
CA LEU A 200 -15.44 -5.44 -26.33
C LEU A 200 -14.88 -4.54 -25.24
N ARG A 201 -15.09 -3.22 -25.33
CA ARG A 201 -14.67 -2.27 -24.28
C ARG A 201 -15.40 -2.54 -22.95
N LEU A 202 -16.71 -2.82 -23.00
CA LEU A 202 -17.50 -3.15 -21.82
C LEU A 202 -16.98 -4.42 -21.15
N ASN A 203 -16.73 -5.47 -21.91
CA ASN A 203 -16.17 -6.73 -21.40
C ASN A 203 -14.82 -6.51 -20.72
N GLN A 204 -13.92 -5.75 -21.34
CA GLN A 204 -12.62 -5.42 -20.76
C GLN A 204 -12.73 -4.67 -19.43
N GLN A 205 -13.72 -3.78 -19.29
CA GLN A 205 -13.94 -3.05 -18.04
C GLN A 205 -14.47 -3.95 -16.94
N VAL A 206 -15.36 -4.90 -17.28
CA VAL A 206 -15.85 -5.92 -16.34
C VAL A 206 -14.70 -6.82 -15.88
N GLU A 207 -13.83 -7.27 -16.79
CA GLU A 207 -12.65 -8.05 -16.43
C GLU A 207 -11.68 -7.28 -15.51
N ASN A 208 -11.42 -6.01 -15.80
CA ASN A 208 -10.60 -5.16 -14.96
C ASN A 208 -11.18 -5.04 -13.54
N LEU A 209 -12.50 -4.90 -13.41
CA LEU A 209 -13.18 -4.86 -12.13
C LEU A 209 -13.01 -6.16 -11.34
N LEU A 210 -13.23 -7.31 -12.01
CA LEU A 210 -13.05 -8.63 -11.42
C LEU A 210 -11.61 -8.85 -10.97
N ASN A 211 -10.63 -8.44 -11.78
CA ASN A 211 -9.21 -8.54 -11.45
C ASN A 211 -8.84 -7.69 -10.22
N ILE A 212 -9.35 -6.45 -10.14
CA ILE A 212 -9.15 -5.61 -8.95
C ILE A 212 -9.84 -6.21 -7.72
N SER A 213 -11.07 -6.71 -7.86
CA SER A 213 -11.77 -7.38 -6.75
C SER A 213 -10.99 -8.58 -6.23
N ARG A 214 -10.39 -9.38 -7.12
CA ARG A 214 -9.50 -10.49 -6.75
C ARG A 214 -8.25 -10.00 -6.02
N LEU A 215 -7.58 -8.96 -6.53
CA LEU A 215 -6.41 -8.34 -5.90
C LEU A 215 -6.73 -7.81 -4.49
N GLU A 216 -7.87 -7.13 -4.32
CA GLU A 216 -8.30 -6.58 -3.03
C GLU A 216 -8.62 -7.67 -1.99
N SER A 217 -9.12 -8.82 -2.42
CA SER A 217 -9.41 -9.92 -1.50
C SER A 217 -8.17 -10.49 -0.81
N GLY A 218 -6.96 -10.18 -1.30
CA GLY A 218 -5.69 -10.67 -0.75
C GLY A 218 -5.48 -12.19 -0.87
N HIS A 219 -6.37 -12.90 -1.55
CA HIS A 219 -6.37 -14.35 -1.65
C HIS A 219 -5.97 -14.87 -3.04
N ILE A 220 -5.27 -14.06 -3.83
CA ILE A 220 -4.80 -14.52 -5.13
C ILE A 220 -3.72 -15.59 -4.93
N LYS A 221 -4.02 -16.79 -5.40
CA LYS A 221 -3.06 -17.89 -5.50
C LYS A 221 -2.82 -18.17 -6.98
N PRO A 222 -1.61 -17.86 -7.51
CA PRO A 222 -1.28 -18.16 -8.90
C PRO A 222 -1.43 -19.66 -9.20
N LYS A 223 -2.04 -19.98 -10.33
CA LYS A 223 -2.12 -21.36 -10.86
C LYS A 223 -0.89 -21.58 -11.75
N ASN A 224 0.21 -21.96 -11.13
CA ASN A 224 1.46 -22.14 -11.83
C ASN A 224 1.45 -23.40 -12.69
N ASP A 225 1.50 -23.24 -14.00
CA ASP A 225 1.63 -24.30 -14.99
C ASP A 225 2.74 -23.96 -16.00
N TRP A 226 3.18 -24.94 -16.78
CA TRP A 226 4.16 -24.71 -17.82
C TRP A 226 3.58 -23.90 -18.97
N CYS A 227 4.25 -22.81 -19.32
CA CYS A 227 3.81 -21.85 -20.32
C CYS A 227 4.93 -21.62 -21.34
N ASP A 228 4.56 -21.70 -22.63
CA ASP A 228 5.39 -21.18 -23.72
C ASP A 228 5.21 -19.64 -23.76
N LEU A 229 6.29 -18.93 -23.43
CA LEU A 229 6.26 -17.48 -23.41
C LEU A 229 6.18 -16.87 -24.80
N SER A 230 6.79 -17.50 -25.79
CA SER A 230 6.76 -17.01 -27.17
C SER A 230 5.32 -17.07 -27.69
N GLU A 231 4.65 -18.20 -27.55
CA GLU A 231 3.24 -18.35 -27.92
C GLU A 231 2.35 -17.31 -27.22
N LEU A 232 2.50 -17.16 -25.89
CA LEU A 232 1.74 -16.20 -25.11
C LEU A 232 1.93 -14.76 -25.62
N ILE A 233 3.18 -14.35 -25.85
CA ILE A 233 3.48 -12.99 -26.32
C ILE A 233 2.89 -12.74 -27.71
N TYR A 234 3.02 -13.71 -28.63
CA TYR A 234 2.43 -13.60 -29.96
C TYR A 234 0.90 -13.50 -29.92
N ASP A 235 0.24 -14.31 -29.09
CA ASP A 235 -1.22 -14.26 -28.92
C ASP A 235 -1.69 -12.91 -28.39
N VAL A 236 -1.00 -12.37 -27.37
CA VAL A 236 -1.35 -11.05 -26.80
C VAL A 236 -1.11 -9.93 -27.79
N VAL A 237 0.02 -9.92 -28.51
CA VAL A 237 0.32 -8.92 -29.53
C VAL A 237 -0.73 -8.95 -30.63
N LYS A 238 -1.06 -10.11 -31.17
CA LYS A 238 -2.10 -10.30 -32.19
C LYS A 238 -3.43 -9.70 -31.73
N ARG A 239 -3.86 -9.99 -30.50
CA ARG A 239 -5.09 -9.43 -29.93
C ARG A 239 -5.07 -7.91 -29.83
N VAL A 240 -3.93 -7.31 -29.46
CA VAL A 240 -3.78 -5.85 -29.38
C VAL A 240 -3.82 -5.22 -30.77
N GLU A 241 -3.20 -5.83 -31.78
CA GLU A 241 -3.22 -5.37 -33.17
C GLU A 241 -4.59 -5.51 -33.83
N GLU A 242 -5.35 -6.56 -33.53
CA GLU A 242 -6.73 -6.73 -34.00
C GLU A 242 -7.67 -5.62 -33.50
N ILE A 243 -7.48 -5.18 -32.25
CA ILE A 243 -8.26 -4.08 -31.66
C ILE A 243 -7.77 -2.70 -32.20
N ASN A 244 -6.49 -2.58 -32.51
CA ASN A 244 -5.84 -1.38 -32.98
C ASN A 244 -5.07 -1.64 -34.29
N PRO A 245 -5.74 -1.80 -35.44
CA PRO A 245 -5.09 -2.23 -36.69
C PRO A 245 -4.01 -1.29 -37.23
N GLU A 246 -4.07 -0.02 -36.83
CA GLU A 246 -3.05 0.98 -37.19
C GLU A 246 -1.77 0.90 -36.34
N ARG A 247 -1.75 0.01 -35.33
CA ARG A 247 -0.62 -0.17 -34.41
C ARG A 247 0.14 -1.42 -34.76
N LYS A 248 1.45 -1.31 -34.82
CA LYS A 248 2.34 -2.46 -34.99
C LYS A 248 3.24 -2.59 -33.78
N VAL A 249 3.29 -3.81 -33.24
CA VAL A 249 4.15 -4.16 -32.11
C VAL A 249 5.32 -5.01 -32.63
N HIS A 250 6.53 -4.53 -32.41
CA HIS A 250 7.72 -5.27 -32.79
C HIS A 250 8.10 -6.26 -31.68
N ILE A 251 8.06 -7.55 -32.01
CA ILE A 251 8.40 -8.62 -31.07
C ILE A 251 9.89 -8.95 -31.20
N ASN A 252 10.62 -8.70 -30.12
CA ASN A 252 12.07 -8.99 -30.02
C ASN A 252 12.28 -10.08 -28.95
N VAL A 253 11.78 -11.27 -29.23
CA VAL A 253 11.85 -12.42 -28.33
C VAL A 253 12.87 -13.41 -28.88
N ASN A 254 13.75 -13.94 -28.02
CA ASN A 254 14.71 -14.94 -28.42
C ASN A 254 13.99 -16.26 -28.72
N HIS A 255 14.34 -16.93 -29.83
CA HIS A 255 13.73 -18.21 -30.23
C HIS A 255 13.98 -19.35 -29.24
N ASP A 256 14.97 -19.23 -28.36
CA ASP A 256 15.38 -20.26 -27.40
C ASP A 256 14.85 -19.98 -25.98
N LEU A 257 13.69 -19.31 -25.83
CA LEU A 257 13.12 -19.14 -24.51
C LEU A 257 12.69 -20.49 -23.92
N PRO A 258 13.05 -20.79 -22.66
CA PRO A 258 12.57 -21.98 -21.99
C PRO A 258 11.07 -21.89 -21.68
N LEU A 259 10.43 -23.05 -21.51
CA LEU A 259 9.14 -23.09 -20.84
C LEU A 259 9.29 -22.53 -19.42
N CYS A 260 8.38 -21.65 -19.03
CA CYS A 260 8.37 -21.05 -17.69
C CYS A 260 7.14 -21.53 -16.91
N ARG A 261 7.35 -21.88 -15.64
CA ARG A 261 6.27 -22.30 -14.76
C ARG A 261 5.69 -21.12 -14.02
N LEU A 262 4.55 -20.64 -14.47
CA LEU A 262 3.84 -19.47 -13.92
C LEU A 262 2.34 -19.53 -14.25
N ASP A 263 1.57 -18.56 -13.76
CA ASP A 263 0.15 -18.42 -14.14
C ASP A 263 0.03 -17.67 -15.48
N LYS A 264 -0.27 -18.43 -16.56
CA LYS A 264 -0.42 -17.91 -17.93
C LYS A 264 -1.45 -16.77 -17.98
N GLY A 265 -2.58 -16.89 -17.26
CA GLY A 265 -3.65 -15.91 -17.30
C GLY A 265 -3.26 -14.57 -16.64
N MET A 266 -2.52 -14.62 -15.54
CA MET A 266 -2.00 -13.39 -14.90
C MET A 266 -0.97 -12.71 -15.78
N LEU A 267 -0.02 -13.45 -16.36
CA LEU A 267 1.00 -12.88 -17.24
C LEU A 267 0.38 -12.32 -18.52
N ASP A 268 -0.60 -13.00 -19.11
CA ASP A 268 -1.40 -12.50 -20.25
C ASP A 268 -1.96 -11.11 -19.95
N GLN A 269 -2.63 -10.94 -18.82
CA GLN A 269 -3.20 -9.67 -18.40
C GLN A 269 -2.16 -8.58 -18.15
N VAL A 270 -1.00 -8.93 -17.61
CA VAL A 270 0.11 -8.00 -17.40
C VAL A 270 0.61 -7.46 -18.74
N ILE A 271 0.93 -8.34 -19.69
CA ILE A 271 1.43 -7.96 -21.02
C ILE A 271 0.36 -7.17 -21.78
N TYR A 272 -0.89 -7.67 -21.78
CA TYR A 272 -2.00 -7.01 -22.46
C TYR A 272 -2.22 -5.58 -21.96
N ASN A 273 -2.27 -5.37 -20.63
CA ASN A 273 -2.49 -4.04 -20.07
C ASN A 273 -1.37 -3.06 -20.43
N LEU A 274 -0.12 -3.50 -20.46
CA LEU A 274 1.00 -2.65 -20.85
C LEU A 274 1.00 -2.33 -22.34
N LEU A 275 0.80 -3.31 -23.21
CA LEU A 275 0.73 -3.11 -24.66
C LEU A 275 -0.48 -2.27 -25.06
N ASN A 276 -1.65 -2.50 -24.45
CA ASN A 276 -2.84 -1.69 -24.67
C ASN A 276 -2.65 -0.24 -24.16
N ASN A 277 -1.94 -0.05 -23.06
CA ASN A 277 -1.56 1.27 -22.60
C ASN A 277 -0.64 1.97 -23.61
N ALA A 278 0.39 1.31 -24.10
CA ALA A 278 1.26 1.81 -25.15
C ALA A 278 0.46 2.17 -26.41
N ALA A 279 -0.41 1.28 -26.90
CA ALA A 279 -1.24 1.51 -28.08
C ALA A 279 -2.17 2.73 -27.95
N ASN A 280 -2.72 2.99 -26.77
CA ASN A 280 -3.64 4.10 -26.52
C ASN A 280 -2.92 5.45 -26.32
N HIS A 281 -1.65 5.44 -25.92
CA HIS A 281 -0.89 6.66 -25.56
C HIS A 281 0.21 7.04 -26.56
N THR A 282 0.37 6.27 -27.66
CA THR A 282 1.30 6.59 -28.75
C THR A 282 0.56 7.12 -29.98
N SER A 283 1.26 7.81 -30.86
CA SER A 283 0.76 8.18 -32.19
C SER A 283 0.72 6.94 -33.12
N SER A 284 -0.07 6.99 -34.22
CA SER A 284 -0.20 5.82 -35.14
C SER A 284 1.11 5.34 -35.72
N ASN A 285 2.09 6.23 -35.89
CA ASN A 285 3.40 5.91 -36.47
C ASN A 285 4.47 5.63 -35.41
N ALA A 286 4.14 5.71 -34.12
CA ALA A 286 5.10 5.49 -33.05
C ALA A 286 5.38 3.99 -32.86
N ARG A 287 6.63 3.68 -32.56
CA ARG A 287 7.11 2.33 -32.35
C ARG A 287 6.72 1.81 -30.97
N ILE A 288 6.30 0.55 -30.93
CA ILE A 288 6.07 -0.21 -29.69
C ILE A 288 6.89 -1.49 -29.80
N ASP A 289 7.77 -1.73 -28.84
CA ASP A 289 8.63 -2.92 -28.78
C ASP A 289 8.33 -3.74 -27.55
N ILE A 290 8.34 -5.08 -27.69
CA ILE A 290 8.34 -6.02 -26.59
C ILE A 290 9.56 -6.92 -26.66
N TYR A 291 10.31 -7.01 -25.55
CA TYR A 291 11.45 -7.88 -25.39
C TYR A 291 11.15 -8.89 -24.28
N ALA A 292 11.59 -10.13 -24.45
CA ALA A 292 11.54 -11.13 -23.39
C ALA A 292 12.86 -11.91 -23.34
N THR A 293 13.40 -12.02 -22.14
CA THR A 293 14.62 -12.80 -21.87
C THR A 293 14.44 -13.59 -20.58
N CYS A 294 15.03 -14.77 -20.52
CA CYS A 294 15.02 -15.58 -19.32
C CYS A 294 16.44 -16.01 -18.97
N HIS A 295 16.95 -15.59 -17.82
CA HIS A 295 18.27 -15.94 -17.33
C HIS A 295 18.18 -16.47 -15.90
N VAL A 296 18.70 -17.68 -15.67
CA VAL A 296 18.85 -18.30 -14.35
C VAL A 296 17.57 -18.14 -13.50
N ASP A 297 16.45 -18.69 -14.01
CA ASP A 297 15.12 -18.64 -13.32
C ASP A 297 14.56 -17.21 -13.07
N LEU A 298 15.06 -16.22 -13.80
CA LEU A 298 14.50 -14.86 -13.80
C LEU A 298 14.01 -14.51 -15.21
N LEU A 299 12.70 -14.34 -15.34
CA LEU A 299 12.06 -13.85 -16.55
C LEU A 299 12.02 -12.31 -16.51
N ASN A 300 12.59 -11.68 -17.54
CA ASN A 300 12.48 -10.25 -17.75
C ASN A 300 11.68 -9.97 -19.03
N ILE A 301 10.62 -9.17 -18.90
CA ILE A 301 9.83 -8.67 -20.02
C ILE A 301 9.95 -7.16 -20.01
N ILE A 302 10.28 -6.58 -21.15
CA ILE A 302 10.44 -5.14 -21.33
C ILE A 302 9.46 -4.71 -22.41
N ILE A 303 8.67 -3.69 -22.11
CA ILE A 303 7.76 -3.06 -23.05
C ILE A 303 8.15 -1.59 -23.15
N GLU A 304 8.48 -1.16 -24.36
CA GLU A 304 8.94 0.19 -24.67
C GLU A 304 8.03 0.82 -25.73
N ASP A 305 7.65 2.07 -25.50
CA ASP A 305 6.83 2.85 -26.42
C ASP A 305 7.45 4.23 -26.70
N GLU A 306 7.18 4.79 -27.86
CA GLU A 306 7.58 6.15 -28.26
C GLU A 306 6.43 7.16 -28.03
N GLY A 307 5.69 7.03 -26.95
CA GLY A 307 4.59 7.92 -26.59
C GLY A 307 5.03 9.19 -25.87
N GLN A 308 4.06 9.87 -25.25
CA GLN A 308 4.32 11.13 -24.53
C GLN A 308 5.03 10.94 -23.19
N GLY A 309 5.13 9.67 -22.71
CA GLY A 309 5.70 9.33 -21.42
C GLY A 309 4.90 9.87 -20.23
N PHE A 310 5.49 9.72 -19.05
CA PHE A 310 4.94 10.22 -17.78
C PHE A 310 5.81 11.38 -17.26
N LYS A 311 5.21 12.28 -16.49
CA LYS A 311 5.97 13.33 -15.81
C LYS A 311 6.78 12.71 -14.66
N SER A 312 7.99 13.21 -14.42
CA SER A 312 8.88 12.72 -13.36
C SER A 312 8.25 12.74 -11.96
N THR A 313 7.32 13.67 -11.71
CA THR A 313 6.55 13.77 -10.46
C THR A 313 5.59 12.60 -10.26
N ASP A 314 5.22 11.89 -11.30
CA ASP A 314 4.17 10.87 -11.28
C ASP A 314 4.74 9.44 -11.23
N PHE A 315 6.06 9.25 -11.41
CA PHE A 315 6.71 7.92 -11.47
C PHE A 315 6.36 7.00 -10.30
N HIS A 316 6.30 7.54 -9.09
CA HIS A 316 5.93 6.76 -7.90
C HIS A 316 4.44 6.44 -7.81
N ARG A 317 3.62 7.13 -8.62
CA ARG A 317 2.16 7.05 -8.56
C ARG A 317 1.52 6.44 -9.80
N VAL A 318 2.29 6.13 -10.84
CA VAL A 318 1.72 5.56 -12.10
C VAL A 318 1.01 4.22 -11.87
N PHE A 319 1.43 3.47 -10.87
CA PHE A 319 0.82 2.20 -10.47
C PHE A 319 -0.29 2.34 -9.43
N ASP A 320 -0.54 3.56 -8.92
CA ASP A 320 -1.65 3.79 -7.99
C ASP A 320 -2.98 3.63 -8.73
N LYS A 321 -3.96 3.06 -8.04
CA LYS A 321 -5.30 2.88 -8.60
C LYS A 321 -5.90 4.23 -8.99
N PHE A 322 -6.51 4.31 -10.19
CA PHE A 322 -7.10 5.53 -10.75
C PHE A 322 -6.11 6.68 -10.96
N SER A 323 -4.82 6.39 -10.96
CA SER A 323 -3.82 7.38 -11.34
C SER A 323 -4.02 7.74 -12.82
N ARG A 324 -4.35 9.00 -13.09
CA ARG A 324 -4.43 9.56 -14.44
C ARG A 324 -3.41 10.67 -14.53
N SER A 325 -2.63 10.69 -15.59
CA SER A 325 -1.82 11.86 -15.90
C SER A 325 -2.74 13.01 -16.27
N ALA A 326 -2.66 14.12 -15.53
CA ALA A 326 -3.52 15.30 -15.73
C ALA A 326 -3.39 15.95 -17.14
N SER A 327 -2.42 15.49 -17.93
CA SER A 327 -2.08 16.07 -19.25
C SER A 327 -2.77 15.41 -20.45
N VAL A 328 -3.44 14.27 -20.28
CA VAL A 328 -4.01 13.53 -21.40
C VAL A 328 -5.49 13.24 -21.15
N LYS A 329 -6.35 13.71 -22.06
CA LYS A 329 -7.76 13.26 -22.17
C LYS A 329 -7.80 11.84 -22.75
N SER A 330 -7.28 10.86 -22.02
CA SER A 330 -7.35 9.47 -22.46
C SER A 330 -8.56 8.77 -21.84
N ASN A 331 -9.26 7.99 -22.67
CA ASN A 331 -10.44 7.19 -22.32
C ASN A 331 -10.05 5.91 -21.53
N GLY A 332 -9.30 6.01 -20.43
CA GLY A 332 -8.89 4.83 -19.65
C GLY A 332 -9.28 4.92 -18.19
N SER A 333 -9.65 3.78 -17.57
CA SER A 333 -10.05 3.68 -16.16
C SER A 333 -8.93 4.01 -15.14
N GLY A 334 -7.69 4.12 -15.58
CA GLY A 334 -6.55 4.23 -14.69
C GLY A 334 -6.32 2.98 -13.81
N LEU A 335 -6.91 1.86 -14.19
CA LEU A 335 -6.82 0.58 -13.46
C LEU A 335 -5.77 -0.36 -14.05
N GLY A 336 -5.43 -0.23 -15.33
CA GLY A 336 -4.54 -1.16 -16.04
C GLY A 336 -3.18 -1.32 -15.37
N LEU A 337 -2.49 -0.21 -15.07
CA LEU A 337 -1.17 -0.26 -14.42
C LEU A 337 -1.22 -0.78 -12.98
N SER A 338 -2.31 -0.55 -12.25
CA SER A 338 -2.49 -1.13 -10.92
C SER A 338 -2.72 -2.64 -10.96
N ILE A 339 -3.38 -3.15 -12.02
CA ILE A 339 -3.53 -4.59 -12.27
C ILE A 339 -2.17 -5.19 -12.63
N VAL A 340 -1.39 -4.51 -13.49
CA VAL A 340 -0.02 -4.94 -13.83
C VAL A 340 0.81 -5.13 -12.57
N LYS A 341 0.86 -4.12 -11.69
CA LYS A 341 1.60 -4.22 -10.43
C LYS A 341 1.10 -5.35 -9.55
N GLY A 342 -0.22 -5.43 -9.32
CA GLY A 342 -0.79 -6.43 -8.43
C GLY A 342 -0.58 -7.87 -8.92
N PHE A 343 -0.72 -8.14 -10.23
CA PHE A 343 -0.47 -9.48 -10.77
C PHE A 343 1.01 -9.83 -10.80
N THR A 344 1.88 -8.86 -11.13
CA THR A 344 3.32 -9.10 -11.07
C THR A 344 3.79 -9.42 -9.64
N GLU A 345 3.29 -8.69 -8.64
CA GLU A 345 3.57 -8.98 -7.22
C GLU A 345 2.99 -10.34 -6.79
N ALA A 346 1.79 -10.71 -7.27
CA ALA A 346 1.20 -12.02 -7.00
C ALA A 346 2.01 -13.17 -7.61
N LEU A 347 2.65 -12.95 -8.77
CA LEU A 347 3.60 -13.88 -9.39
C LEU A 347 4.98 -13.91 -8.69
N GLY A 348 5.16 -13.11 -7.63
CA GLY A 348 6.40 -13.00 -6.87
C GLY A 348 7.46 -12.11 -7.52
N GLY A 349 7.07 -11.32 -8.52
CA GLY A 349 7.95 -10.43 -9.27
C GLY A 349 7.80 -8.95 -8.89
N SER A 350 8.45 -8.10 -9.70
CA SER A 350 8.36 -6.63 -9.62
C SER A 350 8.16 -6.01 -11.00
N VAL A 351 7.51 -4.87 -11.05
CA VAL A 351 7.40 -4.03 -12.24
C VAL A 351 7.88 -2.62 -11.93
N GLU A 352 8.65 -2.08 -12.84
CA GLU A 352 9.25 -0.74 -12.72
C GLU A 352 9.06 0.07 -14.00
N LEU A 353 8.87 1.38 -13.87
CA LEU A 353 8.97 2.35 -14.95
C LEU A 353 10.42 2.87 -14.97
N GLU A 354 11.27 2.25 -15.79
CA GLU A 354 12.70 2.52 -15.82
C GLU A 354 13.02 3.86 -16.47
N LYS A 355 12.30 4.17 -17.55
CA LYS A 355 12.49 5.40 -18.32
C LYS A 355 11.15 5.95 -18.74
N SER A 356 10.96 7.25 -18.55
CA SER A 356 9.84 7.96 -19.14
C SER A 356 10.21 9.43 -19.33
N ASN A 357 10.06 9.90 -20.58
CA ASN A 357 10.31 11.27 -20.98
C ASN A 357 9.41 11.62 -22.18
N SER A 358 9.61 12.78 -22.80
CA SER A 358 8.86 13.21 -23.98
C SER A 358 9.05 12.31 -25.23
N SER A 359 9.91 11.31 -25.17
CA SER A 359 10.17 10.34 -26.24
C SER A 359 9.73 8.93 -25.92
N GLY A 360 8.90 8.72 -24.88
CA GLY A 360 8.27 7.44 -24.59
C GLY A 360 8.41 6.94 -23.17
N SER A 361 7.95 5.70 -22.95
CA SER A 361 8.02 5.00 -21.67
C SER A 361 8.64 3.61 -21.84
N ARG A 362 9.33 3.15 -20.80
CA ARG A 362 9.93 1.82 -20.73
C ARG A 362 9.56 1.16 -19.42
N PHE A 363 8.75 0.11 -19.49
CA PHE A 363 8.37 -0.73 -18.36
C PHE A 363 9.20 -1.99 -18.34
N VAL A 364 9.71 -2.36 -17.17
CA VAL A 364 10.50 -3.57 -16.93
C VAL A 364 9.77 -4.43 -15.91
N ILE A 365 9.47 -5.66 -16.30
CA ILE A 365 8.84 -6.67 -15.45
C ILE A 365 9.87 -7.75 -15.18
N SER A 366 10.08 -8.10 -13.92
CA SER A 366 10.99 -9.16 -13.48
C SER A 366 10.23 -10.16 -12.62
N ILE A 367 10.17 -11.42 -13.05
CA ILE A 367 9.41 -12.48 -12.37
C ILE A 367 10.34 -13.68 -12.14
N PRO A 368 10.49 -14.15 -10.88
CA PRO A 368 11.18 -15.41 -10.61
C PRO A 368 10.33 -16.59 -11.10
N VAL A 369 10.91 -17.44 -11.94
CA VAL A 369 10.23 -18.56 -12.57
C VAL A 369 11.07 -19.84 -12.46
N LYS A 370 10.42 -21.00 -12.54
CA LYS A 370 11.14 -22.25 -12.81
C LYS A 370 11.16 -22.48 -14.31
N THR A 371 12.30 -22.85 -14.84
CA THR A 371 12.48 -23.04 -16.28
C THR A 371 12.67 -24.50 -16.65
N SER A 372 12.25 -24.87 -17.87
CA SER A 372 12.51 -26.17 -18.49
C SER A 372 12.73 -25.98 -19.98
N PHE A 373 13.80 -26.54 -20.52
CA PHE A 373 14.03 -26.58 -21.97
C PHE A 373 13.39 -27.83 -22.57
N ILE A 374 12.61 -27.67 -23.62
CA ILE A 374 12.21 -28.80 -24.45
C ILE A 374 13.45 -29.22 -25.25
N LYS A 375 14.08 -30.35 -24.89
CA LYS A 375 15.01 -30.96 -25.81
C LYS A 375 14.25 -31.47 -27.03
N VAL A 376 14.35 -30.77 -28.15
CA VAL A 376 14.00 -31.37 -29.44
C VAL A 376 14.92 -32.56 -29.60
N LEU A 377 14.38 -33.78 -29.48
CA LEU A 377 15.07 -34.97 -29.91
C LEU A 377 15.06 -34.88 -31.44
N ASP A 378 16.18 -34.48 -32.03
CA ASP A 378 16.45 -34.64 -33.45
C ASP A 378 16.36 -36.13 -33.76
N GLU A 379 15.30 -36.53 -34.48
CA GLU A 379 15.15 -37.85 -35.14
C GLU A 379 16.03 -37.89 -36.40
#